data_d90881669fc171f87a10e283d6392915
#
_entry.id   d90881669fc171f87a10e283d6392915
#
_cell.length_a   1.000
_cell.length_b   1.000
_cell.length_c   1.000
_cell.angle_alpha   90.00
_cell.angle_beta   90.00
_cell.angle_gamma   90.00
#
_symmetry.space_group_name_H-M   'P 1'
#
loop_
_entity.id
_entity.type
_entity.pdbx_description
1 polymer ?
#
loop_
_entity_poly.entity_id
_entity_poly.type
_entity_poly.pdbx_seq_one_letter_code
_entity_poly.pdbx_strand_id
1 'polypeptide(L)'
;MKKSIFLVCLVVFGVVSLSAIGPIVSVSRLGWQTDSISYGISRMVDIASLPLLDRGISVHYEGSIDKRGKNADWDWSLYQDQRGEWVIFDVDGPGCIYNLVQHRYMSSSDPLFRFYFDGEETPRFSLRLSEFGEKEPFIKPLAESYIGPFDNGRGPIRVARSFVPMPFNKGCRVTTDVKLEGYERTKGEGGWGHVVYHTYADNGIKTFTGKENYDTLIQLWKKQGSNLLCKD
;
A
#
# COMPACT_ATOMS: atom_id res chain seq x y z
N MET A 1 81.11 -14.09 15.63
CA MET A 1 80.27 -13.61 16.74
C MET A 1 79.78 -12.20 16.37
N LYS A 2 78.56 -12.10 15.86
CA LYS A 2 77.90 -10.78 15.58
C LYS A 2 76.70 -10.67 16.50
N LYS A 3 76.74 -9.69 17.37
CA LYS A 3 75.67 -9.35 18.29
C LYS A 3 74.68 -8.43 17.58
N SER A 4 73.45 -8.90 17.41
CA SER A 4 72.33 -8.10 16.92
C SER A 4 71.73 -7.33 18.10
N ILE A 5 71.71 -6.03 17.98
CA ILE A 5 71.05 -5.13 18.90
C ILE A 5 69.61 -4.93 18.43
N PHE A 6 68.62 -5.38 19.23
CA PHE A 6 67.22 -5.10 19.01
C PHE A 6 66.89 -3.72 19.56
N LEU A 7 66.52 -2.83 18.66
CA LEU A 7 65.98 -1.51 18.99
C LEU A 7 64.48 -1.61 19.22
N VAL A 8 64.05 -1.45 20.48
CA VAL A 8 62.64 -1.39 20.84
C VAL A 8 62.19 0.06 20.70
N CYS A 9 61.38 0.33 19.65
CA CYS A 9 60.68 1.61 19.53
C CYS A 9 59.43 1.59 20.41
N LEU A 10 59.50 2.37 21.49
CA LEU A 10 58.34 2.63 22.35
C LEU A 10 57.50 3.73 21.68
N VAL A 11 56.36 3.36 21.11
CA VAL A 11 55.39 4.33 20.60
C VAL A 11 54.50 4.76 21.76
N VAL A 12 54.69 5.97 22.24
CA VAL A 12 53.81 6.59 23.23
C VAL A 12 52.58 7.15 22.52
N PHE A 13 51.47 6.47 22.65
CA PHE A 13 50.19 7.02 22.23
C PHE A 13 49.75 8.09 23.23
N GLY A 14 49.83 9.33 22.80
CA GLY A 14 49.25 10.45 23.50
C GLY A 14 47.74 10.37 23.43
N VAL A 15 47.07 10.16 24.57
CA VAL A 15 45.61 10.27 24.70
C VAL A 15 45.26 11.75 24.64
N VAL A 16 44.76 12.20 23.48
CA VAL A 16 44.17 13.54 23.36
C VAL A 16 42.75 13.41 23.92
N SER A 17 42.54 13.91 25.14
CA SER A 17 41.22 14.07 25.73
C SER A 17 40.44 15.15 24.97
N LEU A 18 39.57 14.81 24.04
CA LEU A 18 38.58 15.73 23.49
C LEU A 18 37.41 15.88 24.49
N SER A 19 37.59 16.78 25.45
CA SER A 19 36.53 17.23 26.35
C SER A 19 35.84 18.45 25.72
N ALA A 20 34.97 18.24 24.78
CA ALA A 20 33.99 19.23 24.34
C ALA A 20 32.89 18.55 23.49
N ILE A 21 32.19 17.60 24.07
CA ILE A 21 30.88 17.27 23.59
C ILE A 21 29.93 17.94 24.58
N GLY A 22 29.37 19.09 24.15
CA GLY A 22 28.27 19.71 24.86
C GLY A 22 27.14 18.70 25.06
N PRO A 23 26.21 18.91 26.00
CA PRO A 23 25.17 17.93 26.28
C PRO A 23 24.43 17.63 24.97
N ILE A 24 24.55 16.39 24.52
CA ILE A 24 23.63 15.85 23.56
C ILE A 24 22.28 16.01 24.22
N VAL A 25 21.52 17.01 23.78
CA VAL A 25 20.12 17.13 24.16
C VAL A 25 19.52 15.83 23.69
N SER A 26 19.38 14.89 24.60
CA SER A 26 18.52 13.75 24.41
C SER A 26 17.14 14.38 24.18
N VAL A 27 16.71 14.44 22.94
CA VAL A 27 15.31 14.66 22.64
C VAL A 27 14.61 13.47 23.30
N SER A 28 14.25 13.67 24.56
CA SER A 28 13.36 12.78 25.27
C SER A 28 12.16 12.69 24.35
N ARG A 29 11.97 11.54 23.73
CA ARG A 29 10.79 11.23 22.92
C ARG A 29 9.61 11.61 23.78
N LEU A 30 8.92 12.68 23.40
CA LEU A 30 7.60 12.97 23.91
C LEU A 30 6.83 11.65 23.81
N GLY A 31 6.37 11.15 24.93
CA GLY A 31 5.86 9.80 25.12
C GLY A 31 4.58 9.51 24.36
N TRP A 32 4.70 9.29 23.04
CA TRP A 32 3.67 8.78 22.16
C TRP A 32 4.01 7.34 21.73
N GLN A 33 4.43 6.50 22.68
CA GLN A 33 4.34 5.07 22.50
C GLN A 33 2.88 4.70 22.79
N THR A 34 2.05 4.73 21.75
CA THR A 34 0.89 3.84 21.78
C THR A 34 1.44 2.43 21.65
N ASP A 35 1.17 1.57 22.63
CA ASP A 35 1.58 0.15 22.61
C ASP A 35 0.92 -0.65 21.47
N SER A 36 0.13 0.00 20.63
CA SER A 36 -0.57 -0.58 19.47
C SER A 36 -0.27 0.16 18.18
N ILE A 37 -0.02 -0.59 17.12
CA ILE A 37 0.14 -0.07 15.76
C ILE A 37 -1.19 0.52 15.28
N SER A 38 -1.16 1.79 14.83
CA SER A 38 -2.32 2.41 14.18
C SER A 38 -2.51 1.82 12.77
N TYR A 39 -3.72 1.37 12.46
CA TYR A 39 -4.05 0.75 11.17
C TYR A 39 -5.45 1.14 10.67
N GLY A 40 -5.74 0.86 9.40
CA GLY A 40 -7.03 1.11 8.79
C GLY A 40 -7.42 2.59 8.85
N ILE A 41 -8.65 2.89 9.25
CA ILE A 41 -9.17 4.26 9.33
C ILE A 41 -8.36 5.12 10.29
N SER A 42 -7.98 4.59 11.46
CA SER A 42 -7.21 5.34 12.46
C SER A 42 -5.88 5.84 11.89
N ARG A 43 -5.20 5.04 11.07
CA ARG A 43 -3.96 5.45 10.39
C ARG A 43 -4.21 6.57 9.38
N MET A 44 -5.30 6.54 8.66
CA MET A 44 -5.62 7.54 7.63
C MET A 44 -6.10 8.87 8.21
N VAL A 45 -6.68 8.88 9.41
CA VAL A 45 -7.16 10.12 10.06
C VAL A 45 -6.13 10.78 10.97
N ASP A 46 -5.10 10.07 11.37
CA ASP A 46 -4.00 10.59 12.18
C ASP A 46 -2.93 11.28 11.30
N ILE A 47 -3.29 12.46 10.79
CA ILE A 47 -2.44 13.25 9.90
C ILE A 47 -1.11 13.63 10.57
N ALA A 48 -1.10 13.83 11.88
CA ALA A 48 0.08 14.25 12.61
C ALA A 48 1.15 13.15 12.69
N SER A 49 0.75 11.89 12.61
CA SER A 49 1.68 10.74 12.63
C SER A 49 2.28 10.41 11.25
N LEU A 50 1.75 10.92 10.14
CA LEU A 50 2.20 10.57 8.80
C LEU A 50 3.71 10.75 8.56
N PRO A 51 4.39 11.80 9.09
CA PRO A 51 5.83 11.95 8.92
C PRO A 51 6.67 11.07 9.85
N LEU A 52 6.04 10.33 10.76
CA LEU A 52 6.76 9.47 11.71
C LEU A 52 7.04 8.11 11.10
N LEU A 53 8.26 7.60 11.34
CA LEU A 53 8.62 6.23 11.01
C LEU A 53 8.16 5.31 12.16
N ASP A 54 7.11 4.54 11.91
CA ASP A 54 6.60 3.58 12.87
C ASP A 54 7.36 2.26 12.78
N ARG A 55 7.78 1.74 13.93
CA ARG A 55 8.36 0.41 14.01
C ARG A 55 7.29 -0.65 13.79
N GLY A 56 7.64 -1.70 13.05
CA GLY A 56 6.73 -2.81 12.79
C GLY A 56 5.70 -2.54 11.69
N ILE A 57 5.87 -1.47 10.90
CA ILE A 57 5.09 -1.21 9.68
C ILE A 57 6.03 -1.24 8.49
N SER A 58 5.65 -2.00 7.46
CA SER A 58 6.29 -1.97 6.15
C SER A 58 5.27 -1.56 5.09
N VAL A 59 5.69 -0.66 4.17
CA VAL A 59 4.85 -0.19 3.06
C VAL A 59 5.25 -0.94 1.80
N HIS A 60 4.27 -1.41 1.07
CA HIS A 60 4.45 -2.24 -0.11
C HIS A 60 3.59 -1.75 -1.28
N TYR A 61 3.99 -2.16 -2.45
CA TYR A 61 3.30 -1.96 -3.71
C TYR A 61 3.24 -3.28 -4.48
N GLU A 62 2.07 -3.64 -4.98
CA GLU A 62 1.87 -4.73 -5.94
C GLU A 62 1.06 -4.19 -7.12
N GLY A 63 1.44 -4.52 -8.35
CA GLY A 63 0.74 -4.02 -9.52
C GLY A 63 1.36 -4.41 -10.85
N SER A 64 0.90 -3.79 -11.89
CA SER A 64 1.26 -4.04 -13.29
C SER A 64 2.63 -3.51 -13.70
N ILE A 65 3.58 -3.47 -12.78
CA ILE A 65 4.95 -3.03 -13.07
C ILE A 65 5.69 -4.04 -13.95
N ASP A 66 6.41 -3.57 -14.94
CA ASP A 66 7.30 -4.43 -15.73
C ASP A 66 8.47 -4.95 -14.86
N LYS A 67 8.36 -6.19 -14.39
CA LYS A 67 9.37 -6.84 -13.54
C LYS A 67 10.75 -6.97 -14.22
N ARG A 68 10.84 -6.72 -15.53
CA ARG A 68 12.10 -6.71 -16.28
C ARG A 68 12.78 -5.33 -16.29
N GLY A 69 12.19 -4.31 -15.63
CA GLY A 69 12.68 -2.94 -15.60
C GLY A 69 12.55 -2.19 -16.93
N LYS A 70 11.60 -2.61 -17.79
CA LYS A 70 11.27 -1.95 -19.05
C LYS A 70 9.94 -1.20 -18.92
N ASN A 71 9.21 -1.03 -20.00
CA ASN A 71 7.95 -0.28 -20.05
C ASN A 71 6.81 -1.17 -20.58
N ALA A 72 6.57 -2.28 -19.90
CA ALA A 72 5.47 -3.21 -20.17
C ALA A 72 4.54 -3.32 -18.96
N ASP A 73 4.05 -2.16 -18.48
CA ASP A 73 3.31 -2.01 -17.22
C ASP A 73 1.82 -2.34 -17.35
N TRP A 74 1.47 -3.37 -18.12
CA TRP A 74 0.08 -3.77 -18.38
C TRP A 74 -0.28 -5.20 -17.95
N ASP A 75 0.67 -5.92 -17.37
CA ASP A 75 0.47 -7.28 -16.88
C ASP A 75 0.41 -7.26 -15.36
N TRP A 76 -0.78 -7.48 -14.79
CA TRP A 76 -0.98 -7.47 -13.36
C TRP A 76 -1.27 -8.85 -12.76
N SER A 77 -1.91 -9.75 -13.51
CA SER A 77 -2.27 -11.07 -12.99
C SER A 77 -1.04 -11.86 -12.55
N LEU A 78 -1.04 -12.31 -11.30
CA LEU A 78 0.06 -13.07 -10.70
C LEU A 78 0.01 -14.53 -11.13
N TYR A 79 -1.16 -15.16 -10.99
CA TYR A 79 -1.43 -16.54 -11.37
C TYR A 79 -2.93 -16.80 -11.46
N GLN A 80 -3.33 -17.98 -11.96
CA GLN A 80 -4.69 -18.46 -11.94
C GLN A 80 -4.85 -19.47 -10.81
N ASP A 81 -5.85 -19.30 -9.94
CA ASP A 81 -6.13 -20.23 -8.85
C ASP A 81 -6.87 -21.48 -9.34
N GLN A 82 -7.08 -22.45 -8.43
CA GLN A 82 -7.75 -23.72 -8.74
C GLN A 82 -9.23 -23.57 -9.16
N ARG A 83 -9.85 -22.40 -8.88
CA ARG A 83 -11.23 -22.08 -9.29
C ARG A 83 -11.28 -21.39 -10.65
N GLY A 84 -10.13 -21.17 -11.27
CA GLY A 84 -10.01 -20.45 -12.53
C GLY A 84 -10.06 -18.94 -12.40
N GLU A 85 -9.96 -18.39 -11.19
CA GLU A 85 -9.88 -16.95 -10.94
C GLU A 85 -8.46 -16.44 -11.10
N TRP A 86 -8.30 -15.25 -11.67
CA TRP A 86 -7.00 -14.61 -11.82
C TRP A 86 -6.65 -13.81 -10.56
N VAL A 87 -5.62 -14.25 -9.87
CA VAL A 87 -5.13 -13.59 -8.65
C VAL A 87 -4.30 -12.38 -9.04
N ILE A 88 -4.63 -11.22 -8.45
CA ILE A 88 -3.92 -9.95 -8.67
C ILE A 88 -3.26 -9.42 -7.39
N PHE A 89 -3.66 -9.96 -6.25
CA PHE A 89 -3.09 -9.65 -4.94
C PHE A 89 -3.26 -10.88 -4.05
N ASP A 90 -2.17 -11.29 -3.40
CA ASP A 90 -2.19 -12.43 -2.47
C ASP A 90 -1.06 -12.23 -1.44
N VAL A 91 -1.44 -11.83 -0.25
CA VAL A 91 -0.50 -11.43 0.80
C VAL A 91 -0.93 -12.03 2.13
N ASP A 92 0.01 -12.73 2.76
CA ASP A 92 -0.13 -13.13 4.15
C ASP A 92 -0.02 -11.91 5.07
N GLY A 93 -0.82 -11.91 6.13
CA GLY A 93 -0.92 -10.78 7.05
C GLY A 93 -0.32 -11.04 8.42
N PRO A 94 -0.48 -10.07 9.31
CA PRO A 94 -1.45 -8.96 9.28
C PRO A 94 -1.05 -7.79 8.37
N GLY A 95 -2.04 -7.13 7.82
CA GLY A 95 -1.84 -6.01 6.92
C GLY A 95 -3.09 -5.15 6.68
N CYS A 96 -2.97 -4.17 5.79
CA CYS A 96 -4.09 -3.33 5.36
C CYS A 96 -3.85 -2.82 3.94
N ILE A 97 -4.81 -3.00 3.05
CA ILE A 97 -4.83 -2.31 1.76
C ILE A 97 -5.32 -0.88 1.99
N TYR A 98 -4.60 0.10 1.46
CA TYR A 98 -4.95 1.52 1.56
C TYR A 98 -5.31 2.17 0.24
N ASN A 99 -4.85 1.59 -0.86
CA ASN A 99 -5.19 2.07 -2.18
C ASN A 99 -5.26 0.90 -3.16
N LEU A 100 -6.28 0.91 -4.00
CA LEU A 100 -6.43 0.05 -5.16
C LEU A 100 -6.81 0.91 -6.34
N VAL A 101 -6.05 0.83 -7.42
CA VAL A 101 -6.33 1.54 -8.68
C VAL A 101 -6.28 0.56 -9.83
N GLN A 102 -7.24 0.68 -10.75
CA GLN A 102 -7.27 -0.08 -11.99
C GLN A 102 -7.70 0.82 -13.14
N HIS A 103 -6.92 0.78 -14.20
CA HIS A 103 -7.24 1.43 -15.48
C HIS A 103 -7.50 0.37 -16.54
N ARG A 104 -8.55 0.55 -17.34
CA ARG A 104 -8.89 -0.39 -18.40
C ARG A 104 -9.60 0.30 -19.55
N TYR A 105 -9.33 -0.13 -20.78
CA TYR A 105 -10.09 0.36 -21.93
C TYR A 105 -11.56 -0.01 -21.82
N MET A 106 -12.44 0.90 -22.23
CA MET A 106 -13.89 0.67 -22.26
C MET A 106 -14.31 -0.42 -23.24
N SER A 107 -13.50 -0.66 -24.29
CA SER A 107 -13.69 -1.76 -25.23
C SER A 107 -13.38 -3.14 -24.65
N SER A 108 -12.71 -3.19 -23.49
CA SER A 108 -12.41 -4.42 -22.77
C SER A 108 -13.58 -4.85 -21.90
N SER A 109 -13.54 -6.10 -21.42
CA SER A 109 -14.48 -6.58 -20.40
C SER A 109 -14.40 -5.73 -19.13
N ASP A 110 -15.52 -5.64 -18.42
CA ASP A 110 -15.63 -5.01 -17.11
C ASP A 110 -15.34 -6.06 -16.03
N PRO A 111 -14.11 -6.13 -15.46
CA PRO A 111 -13.71 -7.24 -14.61
C PRO A 111 -14.47 -7.23 -13.29
N LEU A 112 -14.83 -8.44 -12.83
CA LEU A 112 -15.38 -8.66 -11.50
C LEU A 112 -14.27 -8.90 -10.50
N PHE A 113 -14.07 -7.96 -9.59
CA PHE A 113 -13.15 -8.10 -8.46
C PHE A 113 -13.82 -8.90 -7.34
N ARG A 114 -13.07 -9.81 -6.73
CA ARG A 114 -13.49 -10.59 -5.56
C ARG A 114 -12.45 -10.46 -4.47
N PHE A 115 -12.89 -10.15 -3.27
CA PHE A 115 -12.05 -9.92 -2.10
C PHE A 115 -12.25 -11.02 -1.07
N TYR A 116 -11.17 -11.66 -0.68
CA TYR A 116 -11.12 -12.75 0.29
C TYR A 116 -10.21 -12.34 1.45
N PHE A 117 -10.66 -12.54 2.69
CA PHE A 117 -9.90 -12.18 3.87
C PHE A 117 -9.68 -13.42 4.75
N ASP A 118 -8.50 -13.51 5.37
CA ASP A 118 -8.17 -14.45 6.43
C ASP A 118 -8.44 -15.93 6.08
N GLY A 119 -8.27 -16.30 4.81
CA GLY A 119 -8.44 -17.67 4.33
C GLY A 119 -9.89 -18.02 3.95
N GLU A 120 -10.75 -17.04 3.76
CA GLU A 120 -12.12 -17.29 3.25
C GLU A 120 -12.10 -18.03 1.92
N GLU A 121 -13.01 -18.99 1.78
CA GLU A 121 -13.21 -19.73 0.52
C GLU A 121 -14.21 -19.05 -0.41
N THR A 122 -15.13 -18.26 0.14
CA THR A 122 -16.07 -17.43 -0.61
C THR A 122 -15.71 -15.96 -0.50
N PRO A 123 -15.83 -15.17 -1.57
CA PRO A 123 -15.48 -13.76 -1.51
C PRO A 123 -16.41 -13.02 -0.55
N ARG A 124 -15.84 -12.23 0.35
CA ARG A 124 -16.61 -11.35 1.25
C ARG A 124 -17.30 -10.24 0.48
N PHE A 125 -16.63 -9.74 -0.55
CA PHE A 125 -17.16 -8.73 -1.47
C PHE A 125 -16.84 -9.11 -2.91
N SER A 126 -17.80 -8.77 -3.80
CA SER A 126 -17.63 -8.88 -5.24
C SER A 126 -18.26 -7.68 -5.91
N LEU A 127 -17.51 -6.99 -6.75
CA LEU A 127 -18.01 -5.85 -7.52
C LEU A 127 -17.27 -5.74 -8.85
N ARG A 128 -17.95 -5.19 -9.84
CA ARG A 128 -17.33 -4.89 -11.13
C ARG A 128 -16.50 -3.59 -11.03
N LEU A 129 -15.55 -3.44 -11.92
CA LEU A 129 -14.75 -2.23 -12.01
C LEU A 129 -15.63 -0.98 -12.15
N SER A 130 -16.75 -1.07 -12.87
CA SER A 130 -17.70 0.02 -13.04
C SER A 130 -18.52 0.35 -11.78
N GLU A 131 -18.61 -0.57 -10.81
CA GLU A 131 -19.41 -0.41 -9.58
C GLU A 131 -18.64 0.29 -8.43
N PHE A 132 -17.35 0.56 -8.61
CA PHE A 132 -16.60 1.35 -7.63
C PHE A 132 -17.19 2.76 -7.51
N GLY A 133 -17.50 3.17 -6.30
CA GLY A 133 -18.15 4.45 -5.98
C GLY A 133 -19.68 4.35 -5.82
N GLU A 134 -20.29 3.20 -6.10
CA GLU A 134 -21.74 3.03 -6.06
C GLU A 134 -22.21 1.81 -5.26
N LYS A 135 -21.31 0.85 -5.00
CA LYS A 135 -21.62 -0.38 -4.27
C LYS A 135 -20.86 -0.48 -2.96
N GLU A 136 -21.60 -0.64 -1.87
CA GLU A 136 -21.01 -0.83 -0.54
C GLU A 136 -20.02 -2.01 -0.52
N PRO A 137 -18.90 -1.86 0.23
CA PRO A 137 -18.45 -0.71 1.01
C PRO A 137 -17.64 0.30 0.20
N PHE A 138 -17.53 0.17 -1.11
CA PHE A 138 -16.70 0.96 -2.01
C PHE A 138 -17.49 2.15 -2.59
N ILE A 139 -17.90 3.08 -1.74
CA ILE A 139 -18.74 4.23 -2.12
C ILE A 139 -17.96 5.54 -2.14
N LYS A 140 -18.53 6.55 -2.84
CA LYS A 140 -17.98 7.91 -2.86
C LYS A 140 -17.99 8.54 -1.45
N PRO A 141 -17.01 9.38 -1.11
CA PRO A 141 -15.88 9.84 -1.95
C PRO A 141 -14.63 8.95 -1.86
N LEU A 142 -14.65 7.87 -1.09
CA LEU A 142 -13.49 7.01 -0.86
C LEU A 142 -13.23 6.03 -1.99
N ALA A 143 -14.24 5.73 -2.80
CA ALA A 143 -14.09 4.93 -4.00
C ALA A 143 -14.88 5.57 -5.15
N GLU A 144 -14.41 5.37 -6.37
CA GLU A 144 -15.11 5.83 -7.57
C GLU A 144 -14.67 5.06 -8.82
N SER A 145 -15.57 5.03 -9.81
CA SER A 145 -15.27 4.63 -11.18
C SER A 145 -15.74 5.71 -12.13
N TYR A 146 -14.90 6.11 -13.05
CA TYR A 146 -15.22 7.14 -14.04
C TYR A 146 -14.50 6.87 -15.36
N ILE A 147 -14.98 7.52 -16.44
CA ILE A 147 -14.31 7.50 -17.74
C ILE A 147 -13.32 8.67 -17.75
N GLY A 148 -12.04 8.34 -17.83
CA GLY A 148 -10.97 9.33 -17.88
C GLY A 148 -10.97 10.10 -19.21
N PRO A 149 -10.41 11.32 -19.20
CA PRO A 149 -10.37 12.18 -20.39
C PRO A 149 -9.35 11.74 -21.44
N PHE A 150 -8.65 10.64 -21.20
CA PHE A 150 -7.57 10.18 -22.07
C PHE A 150 -8.13 9.38 -23.24
N ASP A 151 -8.08 9.97 -24.42
CA ASP A 151 -8.17 9.25 -25.68
C ASP A 151 -6.80 9.33 -26.37
N ASN A 152 -6.08 8.21 -26.36
CA ASN A 152 -4.79 8.08 -27.06
C ASN A 152 -4.96 7.45 -28.44
N GLY A 153 -6.15 7.58 -29.04
CA GLY A 153 -6.52 6.96 -30.31
C GLY A 153 -6.89 5.48 -30.20
N ARG A 154 -7.14 4.98 -28.98
CA ARG A 154 -7.51 3.59 -28.67
C ARG A 154 -8.86 3.46 -27.98
N GLY A 155 -9.52 4.59 -27.78
CA GLY A 155 -10.79 4.70 -27.08
C GLY A 155 -10.64 5.11 -25.62
N PRO A 156 -11.77 5.41 -24.98
CA PRO A 156 -11.81 5.90 -23.61
C PRO A 156 -11.36 4.84 -22.62
N ILE A 157 -10.76 5.31 -21.51
CA ILE A 157 -10.26 4.47 -20.42
C ILE A 157 -11.17 4.66 -19.21
N ARG A 158 -11.66 3.56 -18.65
CA ARG A 158 -12.26 3.55 -17.32
C ARG A 158 -11.16 3.54 -16.27
N VAL A 159 -11.29 4.40 -15.29
CA VAL A 159 -10.47 4.45 -14.10
C VAL A 159 -11.35 4.09 -12.92
N ALA A 160 -10.97 3.08 -12.15
CA ALA A 160 -11.54 2.84 -10.84
C ALA A 160 -10.46 2.97 -9.77
N ARG A 161 -10.81 3.58 -8.66
CA ARG A 161 -9.93 3.71 -7.51
C ARG A 161 -10.69 3.56 -6.20
N SER A 162 -9.99 3.03 -5.21
CA SER A 162 -10.49 2.91 -3.85
C SER A 162 -9.41 3.32 -2.87
N PHE A 163 -9.81 4.13 -1.90
CA PHE A 163 -9.05 4.49 -0.70
C PHE A 163 -9.75 3.99 0.56
N VAL A 164 -10.68 3.05 0.41
CA VAL A 164 -11.30 2.35 1.53
C VAL A 164 -10.24 1.47 2.17
N PRO A 165 -9.83 1.72 3.43
CA PRO A 165 -8.84 0.89 4.10
C PRO A 165 -9.42 -0.46 4.43
N MET A 166 -8.73 -1.51 4.00
CA MET A 166 -9.15 -2.92 4.16
C MET A 166 -8.12 -3.69 4.99
N PRO A 167 -8.17 -3.61 6.33
CA PRO A 167 -7.30 -4.40 7.19
C PRO A 167 -7.64 -5.88 7.13
N PHE A 168 -6.61 -6.73 7.31
CA PHE A 168 -6.71 -8.18 7.40
C PHE A 168 -5.72 -8.72 8.44
N ASN A 169 -6.10 -9.81 9.12
CA ASN A 169 -5.30 -10.36 10.21
C ASN A 169 -4.38 -11.50 9.75
N LYS A 170 -4.87 -12.42 8.93
CA LYS A 170 -4.09 -13.58 8.47
C LYS A 170 -3.65 -13.46 7.01
N GLY A 171 -4.42 -12.78 6.19
CA GLY A 171 -4.12 -12.58 4.79
C GLY A 171 -5.27 -11.94 4.02
N CYS A 172 -4.93 -11.45 2.84
CA CYS A 172 -5.92 -10.92 1.90
C CYS A 172 -5.56 -11.36 0.48
N ARG A 173 -6.57 -11.87 -0.24
CA ARG A 173 -6.45 -12.22 -1.66
C ARG A 173 -7.52 -11.46 -2.46
N VAL A 174 -7.10 -10.90 -3.59
CA VAL A 174 -7.99 -10.26 -4.55
C VAL A 174 -7.84 -10.96 -5.89
N THR A 175 -8.98 -11.33 -6.48
CA THR A 175 -9.02 -12.00 -7.77
C THR A 175 -9.91 -11.27 -8.77
N THR A 176 -9.76 -11.60 -10.04
CA THR A 176 -10.63 -11.15 -11.13
C THR A 176 -11.11 -12.33 -11.98
N ASP A 177 -12.27 -12.17 -12.64
CA ASP A 177 -12.83 -13.16 -13.57
C ASP A 177 -12.12 -13.17 -14.93
N VAL A 178 -11.30 -12.15 -15.22
CA VAL A 178 -10.53 -12.02 -16.46
C VAL A 178 -9.08 -11.77 -16.15
N LYS A 179 -8.19 -12.23 -17.02
CA LYS A 179 -6.77 -11.95 -16.91
C LYS A 179 -6.49 -10.47 -17.17
N LEU A 180 -5.82 -9.81 -16.23
CA LEU A 180 -5.39 -8.42 -16.38
C LEU A 180 -3.96 -8.42 -16.96
N GLU A 181 -3.87 -8.65 -18.25
CA GLU A 181 -2.61 -8.65 -18.98
C GLU A 181 -2.79 -8.17 -20.42
N GLY A 182 -1.66 -7.97 -21.07
CA GLY A 182 -1.57 -7.74 -22.50
C GLY A 182 -1.94 -6.32 -22.93
N TYR A 183 -1.10 -5.83 -23.80
CA TYR A 183 -1.26 -4.58 -24.51
C TYR A 183 -1.44 -4.91 -25.99
N GLU A 184 -2.54 -5.57 -26.33
CA GLU A 184 -2.89 -5.72 -27.72
C GLU A 184 -3.89 -4.65 -28.12
N ARG A 185 -3.52 -3.84 -29.11
CA ARG A 185 -4.35 -2.76 -29.66
C ARG A 185 -5.74 -3.25 -30.11
N THR A 186 -5.86 -4.52 -30.43
CA THR A 186 -7.05 -5.13 -31.00
C THR A 186 -7.94 -5.82 -29.98
N LYS A 187 -7.40 -6.20 -28.81
CA LYS A 187 -8.16 -6.97 -27.79
C LYS A 187 -8.49 -6.16 -26.56
N GLY A 188 -7.82 -5.02 -26.35
CA GLY A 188 -8.12 -4.09 -25.25
C GLY A 188 -8.06 -4.70 -23.85
N GLU A 189 -7.33 -5.79 -23.65
CA GLU A 189 -7.32 -6.57 -22.42
C GLU A 189 -6.30 -6.09 -21.38
N GLY A 190 -5.53 -5.04 -21.69
CA GLY A 190 -4.54 -4.49 -20.79
C GLY A 190 -5.15 -4.05 -19.46
N GLY A 191 -4.38 -4.19 -18.41
CA GLY A 191 -4.81 -3.80 -17.09
C GLY A 191 -3.70 -3.07 -16.35
N TRP A 192 -3.71 -1.73 -16.39
CA TRP A 192 -2.82 -0.94 -15.55
C TRP A 192 -3.44 -0.77 -14.18
N GLY A 193 -2.72 -1.15 -13.16
CA GLY A 193 -3.25 -1.01 -11.82
C GLY A 193 -2.25 -1.37 -10.76
N HIS A 194 -2.63 -1.05 -9.53
CA HIS A 194 -1.83 -1.35 -8.37
C HIS A 194 -2.64 -1.41 -7.08
N VAL A 195 -2.04 -2.04 -6.09
CA VAL A 195 -2.44 -2.02 -4.68
C VAL A 195 -1.28 -1.45 -3.88
N VAL A 196 -1.56 -0.44 -3.04
CA VAL A 196 -0.64 0.01 -2.00
C VAL A 196 -1.15 -0.51 -0.67
N TYR A 197 -0.28 -1.18 0.08
CA TYR A 197 -0.66 -1.82 1.32
C TYR A 197 0.45 -1.76 2.36
N HIS A 198 0.07 -1.93 3.62
CA HIS A 198 1.00 -2.12 4.72
C HIS A 198 0.95 -3.56 5.20
N THR A 199 2.08 -4.05 5.72
CA THR A 199 2.14 -5.21 6.60
C THR A 199 2.58 -4.78 7.99
N TYR A 200 2.13 -5.52 9.01
CA TYR A 200 2.35 -5.18 10.40
C TYR A 200 3.05 -6.32 11.13
N ALA A 201 3.90 -5.98 12.10
CA ALA A 201 4.54 -6.96 12.98
C ALA A 201 3.63 -7.45 14.11
N ASP A 202 2.51 -6.76 14.35
CA ASP A 202 1.55 -7.06 15.42
C ASP A 202 0.37 -7.89 14.91
N ASN A 203 -0.11 -8.86 15.69
CA ASN A 203 -1.16 -9.82 15.33
C ASN A 203 -2.56 -9.41 15.82
N GLY A 204 -2.78 -8.20 16.26
CA GLY A 204 -4.07 -7.74 16.85
C GLY A 204 -5.02 -7.06 15.85
N ILE A 205 -4.79 -7.17 14.54
CA ILE A 205 -5.54 -6.45 13.52
C ILE A 205 -6.96 -7.01 13.37
N LYS A 206 -7.96 -6.15 13.49
CA LYS A 206 -9.36 -6.52 13.18
C LYS A 206 -9.57 -6.49 11.68
N THR A 207 -10.01 -7.61 11.14
CA THR A 207 -10.26 -7.75 9.71
C THR A 207 -11.44 -6.91 9.24
N PHE A 208 -11.28 -6.33 8.08
CA PHE A 208 -12.27 -5.53 7.38
C PHE A 208 -13.61 -6.24 7.24
N THR A 209 -14.70 -5.58 7.65
CA THR A 209 -16.06 -6.13 7.61
C THR A 209 -16.92 -5.51 6.53
N GLY A 210 -16.53 -4.33 6.02
CA GLY A 210 -17.32 -3.49 5.13
C GLY A 210 -18.41 -2.68 5.83
N LYS A 211 -18.40 -2.68 7.17
CA LYS A 211 -19.40 -1.96 8.01
C LYS A 211 -18.72 -0.93 8.91
N GLU A 212 -17.47 -0.60 8.65
CA GLU A 212 -16.70 0.39 9.37
C GLU A 212 -17.32 1.79 9.22
N ASN A 213 -17.23 2.61 10.26
CA ASN A 213 -17.67 4.01 10.17
C ASN A 213 -16.55 4.86 9.55
N TYR A 214 -16.82 5.42 8.38
CA TYR A 214 -15.89 6.25 7.61
C TYR A 214 -16.12 7.76 7.79
N ASP A 215 -17.03 8.21 8.63
CA ASP A 215 -17.45 9.62 8.71
C ASP A 215 -16.28 10.58 8.91
N THR A 216 -15.39 10.27 9.85
CA THR A 216 -14.20 11.10 10.11
C THR A 216 -13.29 11.17 8.89
N LEU A 217 -13.04 10.03 8.25
CA LEU A 217 -12.19 9.96 7.06
C LEU A 217 -12.83 10.73 5.89
N ILE A 218 -14.13 10.60 5.69
CA ILE A 218 -14.89 11.32 4.66
C ILE A 218 -14.83 12.84 4.90
N GLN A 219 -14.94 13.28 6.16
CA GLN A 219 -14.83 14.70 6.49
C GLN A 219 -13.44 15.27 6.19
N LEU A 220 -12.38 14.51 6.47
CA LEU A 220 -11.01 14.89 6.09
C LEU A 220 -10.85 14.93 4.57
N TRP A 221 -11.39 13.94 3.86
CA TRP A 221 -11.34 13.87 2.40
C TRP A 221 -11.97 15.08 1.71
N LYS A 222 -13.06 15.62 2.29
CA LYS A 222 -13.74 16.82 1.79
C LYS A 222 -12.96 18.13 2.00
N LYS A 223 -11.91 18.10 2.84
CA LYS A 223 -11.06 19.26 3.13
C LYS A 223 -9.83 19.37 2.22
N GLN A 224 -9.92 18.92 0.98
CA GLN A 224 -8.83 19.01 0.01
C GLN A 224 -8.31 20.46 -0.11
N GLY A 225 -6.96 20.61 -0.09
CA GLY A 225 -6.30 21.90 -0.22
C GLY A 225 -6.27 22.74 1.07
N SER A 226 -6.90 22.31 2.16
CA SER A 226 -6.78 22.98 3.47
C SER A 226 -5.55 22.47 4.23
N ASN A 227 -5.01 23.30 5.14
CA ASN A 227 -3.98 22.86 6.07
C ASN A 227 -4.63 22.08 7.22
N LEU A 228 -4.58 20.75 7.15
CA LEU A 228 -5.20 19.87 8.13
C LEU A 228 -4.52 19.86 9.51
N LEU A 229 -3.32 20.42 9.62
CA LEU A 229 -2.54 20.49 10.86
C LEU A 229 -2.76 21.82 11.61
N CYS A 230 -3.27 22.86 10.96
CA CYS A 230 -3.65 24.12 11.62
C CYS A 230 -5.02 23.94 12.25
N LYS A 231 -5.09 24.14 13.56
CA LYS A 231 -6.37 24.44 14.23
C LYS A 231 -6.66 25.93 13.99
N ASP A 232 -7.72 26.21 13.24
CA ASP A 232 -8.29 27.55 13.15
C ASP A 232 -8.75 28.02 14.53
#